data_46766e167d7049c310686eba81f93952
#
_entry.id   46766e167d7049c310686eba81f93952
#
_cell.length_a   1.000
_cell.length_b   1.000
_cell.length_c   1.000
_cell.angle_alpha   90.00
_cell.angle_beta   90.00
_cell.angle_gamma   90.00
#
_symmetry.space_group_name_H-M   'P 1'
#
loop_
_entity.id
_entity.type
_entity.pdbx_description
1 polymer ?
#
loop_
_entity_poly.entity_id
_entity_poly.type
_entity_poly.pdbx_seq_one_letter_code
_entity_poly.pdbx_strand_id
1 'polypeptide(L)'
;KRTPWAALRVACDLVNEDEIDRRTALARLAEFALDSLQVTRLANEHERPPLSVGVAACPGVAIGRIALDPQTAVAMAREGGRPILVRHDISTDDVAGLAASEGILTMLGGRTSHAAVVARPMNKVCIVGCRDLVIERNRRCRIGAQSLAEGDFLSLDGHSGAVYAGELVFVVERPLELLSRVKQWQ
;
A
#
# COMPACT_ATOMS: atom_id res chain seq x y z
N LYS A 1 12.60 11.70 -1.50
CA LYS A 1 11.92 12.51 -0.46
C LYS A 1 11.35 11.56 0.59
N ARG A 2 11.43 11.94 1.87
CA ARG A 2 10.82 11.19 2.97
C ARG A 2 9.30 11.38 2.93
N THR A 3 8.55 10.37 3.39
CA THR A 3 7.10 10.53 3.60
C THR A 3 6.86 11.50 4.77
N PRO A 4 5.74 12.24 4.82
CA PRO A 4 5.43 13.14 5.93
C PRO A 4 5.47 12.46 7.31
N TRP A 5 5.00 11.22 7.40
CA TRP A 5 5.08 10.39 8.60
C TRP A 5 6.52 10.14 9.05
N ALA A 6 7.38 9.70 8.12
CA ALA A 6 8.78 9.45 8.42
C ALA A 6 9.52 10.74 8.77
N ALA A 7 9.20 11.86 8.11
CA ALA A 7 9.77 13.16 8.43
C ALA A 7 9.41 13.61 9.86
N LEU A 8 8.12 13.47 10.24
CA LEU A 8 7.64 13.80 11.57
C LEU A 8 8.34 12.96 12.64
N ARG A 9 8.41 11.63 12.46
CA ARG A 9 9.05 10.73 13.41
C ARG A 9 10.54 11.05 13.57
N VAL A 10 11.26 11.15 12.45
CA VAL A 10 12.70 11.47 12.48
C VAL A 10 12.98 12.83 13.12
N ALA A 11 12.15 13.85 12.87
CA ALA A 11 12.31 15.15 13.51
C ALA A 11 12.13 15.06 15.04
N CYS A 12 11.13 14.31 15.51
CA CYS A 12 10.93 14.07 16.93
C CYS A 12 12.07 13.27 17.58
N ASP A 13 12.58 12.24 16.89
CA ASP A 13 13.67 11.42 17.39
C ASP A 13 14.97 12.25 17.50
N LEU A 14 15.32 13.03 16.48
CA LEU A 14 16.50 13.91 16.49
C LEU A 14 16.47 15.00 17.57
N VAL A 15 15.28 15.52 17.89
CA VAL A 15 15.12 16.46 19.02
C VAL A 15 15.26 15.74 20.36
N ASN A 16 14.77 14.51 20.50
CA ASN A 16 14.91 13.73 21.73
C ASN A 16 16.36 13.31 21.98
N GLU A 17 17.15 13.11 20.92
CA GLU A 17 18.57 12.75 20.96
C GLU A 17 19.51 13.98 21.05
N ASP A 18 18.93 15.19 21.18
CA ASP A 18 19.66 16.48 21.21
C ASP A 18 20.53 16.75 19.96
N GLU A 19 20.26 16.05 18.85
CA GLU A 19 20.99 16.21 17.59
C GLU A 19 20.58 17.49 16.83
N ILE A 20 19.34 17.93 17.02
CA ILE A 20 18.83 19.19 16.47
C ILE A 20 17.95 19.91 17.49
N ASP A 21 17.91 21.23 17.41
CA ASP A 21 16.98 22.02 18.20
C ASP A 21 15.55 21.99 17.64
N ARG A 22 14.58 22.37 18.47
CA ARG A 22 13.15 22.40 18.12
C ARG A 22 12.86 23.31 16.93
N ARG A 23 13.57 24.43 16.82
CA ARG A 23 13.41 25.41 15.73
C ARG A 23 13.83 24.80 14.39
N THR A 24 14.96 24.10 14.37
CA THR A 24 15.42 23.37 13.18
C THR A 24 14.47 22.25 12.79
N ALA A 25 13.92 21.53 13.78
CA ALA A 25 12.90 20.50 13.54
C ALA A 25 11.63 21.09 12.90
N LEU A 26 11.11 22.21 13.43
CA LEU A 26 9.94 22.91 12.87
C LEU A 26 10.22 23.39 11.44
N ALA A 27 11.40 23.95 11.16
CA ALA A 27 11.77 24.39 9.82
C ALA A 27 11.78 23.21 8.81
N ARG A 28 12.28 22.03 9.21
CA ARG A 28 12.26 20.82 8.37
C ARG A 28 10.86 20.25 8.14
N LEU A 29 9.93 20.50 9.05
CA LEU A 29 8.54 20.03 8.98
C LEU A 29 7.62 21.01 8.27
N ALA A 30 8.03 22.26 8.04
CA ALA A 30 7.20 23.31 7.46
C ALA A 30 6.68 23.00 6.04
N GLU A 31 7.38 22.16 5.28
CA GLU A 31 6.96 21.74 3.93
C GLU A 31 5.84 20.69 3.92
N PHE A 32 5.49 20.11 5.10
CA PHE A 32 4.51 19.03 5.21
C PHE A 32 3.20 19.49 5.83
N ALA A 33 2.07 19.08 5.26
CA ALA A 33 0.74 19.32 5.82
C ALA A 33 0.47 18.35 6.98
N LEU A 34 1.06 18.62 8.15
CA LEU A 34 1.00 17.72 9.31
C LEU A 34 -0.41 17.51 9.86
N ASP A 35 -1.28 18.52 9.77
CA ASP A 35 -2.66 18.45 10.29
C ASP A 35 -3.52 17.42 9.54
N SER A 36 -3.20 17.16 8.28
CA SER A 36 -3.88 16.15 7.46
C SER A 36 -3.18 14.78 7.47
N LEU A 37 -2.15 14.61 8.28
CA LEU A 37 -1.37 13.38 8.31
C LEU A 37 -2.18 12.22 8.91
N GLN A 38 -2.45 11.25 8.05
CA GLN A 38 -3.16 10.03 8.39
C GLN A 38 -2.43 8.84 7.77
N VAL A 39 -2.46 7.70 8.46
CA VAL A 39 -1.97 6.43 7.93
C VAL A 39 -3.10 5.42 8.05
N THR A 40 -3.41 4.79 6.95
CA THR A 40 -4.37 3.69 6.92
C THR A 40 -3.63 2.38 7.20
N ARG A 41 -4.14 1.59 8.14
CA ARG A 41 -3.62 0.26 8.48
C ARG A 41 -4.76 -0.75 8.47
N LEU A 42 -4.45 -2.02 8.24
CA LEU A 42 -5.43 -3.08 8.45
C LEU A 42 -5.67 -3.24 9.96
N ALA A 43 -6.95 -3.28 10.34
CA ALA A 43 -7.34 -3.65 11.69
C ALA A 43 -7.09 -5.14 11.88
N ASN A 44 -6.58 -5.54 13.05
CA ASN A 44 -6.42 -6.94 13.43
C ASN A 44 -5.48 -7.75 12.49
N GLU A 45 -4.50 -7.10 11.87
CA GLU A 45 -3.50 -7.76 11.04
C GLU A 45 -2.75 -8.89 11.78
N HIS A 46 -2.63 -8.77 13.11
CA HIS A 46 -1.96 -9.76 13.97
C HIS A 46 -2.82 -11.00 14.26
N GLU A 47 -4.12 -10.95 14.02
CA GLU A 47 -5.05 -12.05 14.32
C GLU A 47 -5.14 -13.08 13.19
N ARG A 48 -4.65 -12.75 12.00
CA ARG A 48 -4.68 -13.62 10.82
C ARG A 48 -3.31 -13.69 10.16
N PRO A 49 -2.80 -14.91 9.91
CA PRO A 49 -1.57 -15.04 9.13
C PRO A 49 -1.84 -14.56 7.69
N PRO A 50 -0.90 -13.82 7.08
CA PRO A 50 -1.02 -13.45 5.68
C PRO A 50 -0.91 -14.70 4.79
N LEU A 51 -1.54 -14.66 3.64
CA LEU A 51 -1.40 -15.68 2.60
C LEU A 51 0.03 -15.74 2.06
N SER A 52 0.64 -14.58 1.94
CA SER A 52 2.01 -14.40 1.49
C SER A 52 2.49 -12.99 1.84
N VAL A 53 3.80 -12.79 1.76
CA VAL A 53 4.44 -11.49 1.93
C VAL A 53 5.32 -11.20 0.72
N GLY A 54 5.04 -10.10 0.04
CA GLY A 54 5.85 -9.57 -1.05
C GLY A 54 6.68 -8.36 -0.62
N VAL A 55 7.21 -7.66 -1.60
CA VAL A 55 7.96 -6.41 -1.40
C VAL A 55 6.97 -5.23 -1.40
N ALA A 56 6.88 -4.52 -0.28
CA ALA A 56 6.15 -3.26 -0.18
C ALA A 56 6.80 -2.20 -1.08
N ALA A 57 6.21 -1.94 -2.24
CA ALA A 57 6.73 -0.99 -3.23
C ALA A 57 6.09 0.40 -3.11
N CYS A 58 4.79 0.44 -2.83
CA CYS A 58 4.05 1.67 -2.53
C CYS A 58 3.16 1.44 -1.30
N PRO A 59 3.28 2.31 -0.28
CA PRO A 59 2.59 2.12 1.00
C PRO A 59 1.08 2.41 0.90
N GLY A 60 0.34 1.96 1.91
CA GLY A 60 -1.09 2.14 2.07
C GLY A 60 -1.81 0.81 2.26
N VAL A 61 -3.12 0.87 2.36
CA VAL A 61 -4.01 -0.31 2.40
C VAL A 61 -4.90 -0.29 1.18
N ALA A 62 -4.98 -1.41 0.46
CA ALA A 62 -5.93 -1.59 -0.61
C ALA A 62 -6.79 -2.83 -0.33
N ILE A 63 -8.10 -2.67 -0.46
CA ILE A 63 -9.09 -3.73 -0.26
C ILE A 63 -9.99 -3.73 -1.48
N GLY A 64 -10.11 -4.87 -2.14
CA GLY A 64 -10.92 -4.94 -3.34
C GLY A 64 -11.02 -6.35 -3.91
N ARG A 65 -11.62 -6.42 -5.10
CA ARG A 65 -11.85 -7.69 -5.80
C ARG A 65 -10.71 -7.99 -6.77
N ILE A 66 -10.30 -9.23 -6.82
CA ILE A 66 -9.26 -9.72 -7.73
C ILE A 66 -9.70 -9.50 -9.19
N ALA A 67 -8.87 -8.81 -9.94
CA ALA A 67 -8.92 -8.73 -11.40
C ALA A 67 -7.60 -9.30 -11.96
N LEU A 68 -7.71 -10.31 -12.82
CA LEU A 68 -6.56 -11.03 -13.36
C LEU A 68 -6.05 -10.48 -14.71
N ASP A 69 -6.78 -9.55 -15.27
CA ASP A 69 -6.38 -8.80 -16.48
C ASP A 69 -6.82 -7.33 -16.39
N PRO A 70 -6.18 -6.42 -17.15
CA PRO A 70 -6.46 -4.98 -17.09
C PRO A 70 -7.88 -4.62 -17.56
N GLN A 71 -8.45 -5.39 -18.50
CA GLN A 71 -9.80 -5.13 -19.03
C GLN A 71 -10.85 -5.40 -17.96
N THR A 72 -10.70 -6.50 -17.22
CA THR A 72 -11.56 -6.84 -16.06
C THR A 72 -11.45 -5.79 -14.98
N ALA A 73 -10.25 -5.30 -14.66
CA ALA A 73 -10.07 -4.25 -13.67
C ALA A 73 -10.82 -2.97 -14.07
N VAL A 74 -10.70 -2.56 -15.33
CA VAL A 74 -11.43 -1.39 -15.87
C VAL A 74 -12.94 -1.59 -15.83
N ALA A 75 -13.43 -2.78 -16.21
CA ALA A 75 -14.87 -3.09 -16.18
C ALA A 75 -15.40 -3.05 -14.75
N MET A 76 -14.76 -3.70 -13.80
CA MET A 76 -15.13 -3.67 -12.38
C MET A 76 -15.16 -2.24 -11.82
N ALA A 77 -14.17 -1.40 -12.15
CA ALA A 77 -14.14 -0.02 -11.69
C ALA A 77 -15.30 0.83 -12.28
N ARG A 78 -15.66 0.61 -13.54
CA ARG A 78 -16.80 1.28 -14.19
C ARG A 78 -18.14 0.94 -13.55
N GLU A 79 -18.27 -0.26 -13.01
CA GLU A 79 -19.44 -0.73 -12.25
C GLU A 79 -19.43 -0.26 -10.78
N GLY A 80 -18.48 0.60 -10.39
CA GLY A 80 -18.34 1.10 -9.02
C GLY A 80 -17.64 0.14 -8.06
N GLY A 81 -17.05 -0.95 -8.58
CA GLY A 81 -16.24 -1.87 -7.81
C GLY A 81 -14.85 -1.33 -7.50
N ARG A 82 -14.17 -1.96 -6.59
CA ARG A 82 -12.78 -1.66 -6.21
C ARG A 82 -11.88 -2.84 -6.63
N PRO A 83 -11.30 -2.83 -7.84
CA PRO A 83 -10.45 -3.93 -8.28
C PRO A 83 -9.05 -3.85 -7.64
N ILE A 84 -8.46 -5.04 -7.43
CA ILE A 84 -7.03 -5.24 -7.20
C ILE A 84 -6.48 -5.97 -8.43
N LEU A 85 -5.58 -5.34 -9.15
CA LEU A 85 -4.95 -5.93 -10.32
C LEU A 85 -3.88 -6.92 -9.88
N VAL A 86 -4.09 -8.19 -10.22
CA VAL A 86 -3.19 -9.31 -9.88
C VAL A 86 -2.56 -9.83 -11.16
N ARG A 87 -1.23 -9.73 -11.27
CA ARG A 87 -0.50 -10.09 -12.48
C ARG A 87 0.77 -10.87 -12.17
N HIS A 88 1.27 -11.59 -13.15
CA HIS A 88 2.62 -12.18 -13.08
C HIS A 88 3.67 -11.06 -13.03
N ASP A 89 3.56 -10.11 -13.95
CA ASP A 89 4.33 -8.88 -14.04
C ASP A 89 3.46 -7.80 -14.70
N ILE A 90 3.83 -6.54 -14.57
CA ILE A 90 3.14 -5.40 -15.19
C ILE A 90 3.89 -4.97 -16.45
N SER A 91 3.16 -4.82 -17.54
CA SER A 91 3.60 -4.27 -18.81
C SER A 91 2.97 -2.91 -19.09
N THR A 92 3.38 -2.28 -20.19
CA THR A 92 2.78 -1.01 -20.65
C THR A 92 1.30 -1.15 -21.00
N ASP A 93 0.85 -2.33 -21.42
CA ASP A 93 -0.55 -2.61 -21.77
C ASP A 93 -1.45 -2.71 -20.53
N ASP A 94 -0.87 -2.92 -19.36
CA ASP A 94 -1.60 -3.02 -18.09
C ASP A 94 -1.92 -1.65 -17.45
N VAL A 95 -1.39 -0.53 -17.96
CA VAL A 95 -1.46 0.80 -17.33
C VAL A 95 -2.92 1.24 -17.09
N ALA A 96 -3.84 0.97 -18.01
CA ALA A 96 -5.24 1.33 -17.85
C ALA A 96 -5.89 0.55 -16.69
N GLY A 97 -5.63 -0.74 -16.59
CA GLY A 97 -6.11 -1.58 -15.48
C GLY A 97 -5.48 -1.19 -14.14
N LEU A 98 -4.18 -0.85 -14.14
CA LEU A 98 -3.48 -0.35 -12.97
C LEU A 98 -4.11 0.97 -12.47
N ALA A 99 -4.38 1.91 -13.37
CA ALA A 99 -4.99 3.19 -13.01
C ALA A 99 -6.41 3.02 -12.43
N ALA A 100 -7.18 2.04 -12.94
CA ALA A 100 -8.52 1.71 -12.47
C ALA A 100 -8.53 0.97 -11.12
N SER A 101 -7.40 0.39 -10.71
CA SER A 101 -7.32 -0.47 -9.52
C SER A 101 -7.02 0.33 -8.24
N GLU A 102 -7.48 -0.19 -7.09
CA GLU A 102 -7.13 0.31 -5.75
C GLU A 102 -5.71 -0.10 -5.36
N GLY A 103 -5.31 -1.29 -5.78
CA GLY A 103 -4.00 -1.85 -5.49
C GLY A 103 -3.50 -2.80 -6.56
N ILE A 104 -2.22 -3.07 -6.53
CA ILE A 104 -1.51 -3.93 -7.47
C ILE A 104 -0.74 -5.00 -6.70
N LEU A 105 -0.86 -6.23 -7.16
CA LEU A 105 -0.10 -7.38 -6.66
C LEU A 105 0.58 -8.08 -7.83
N THR A 106 1.90 -8.25 -7.77
CA THR A 106 2.64 -8.99 -8.81
C THR A 106 3.50 -10.11 -8.22
N MET A 107 3.62 -11.20 -8.99
CA MET A 107 4.51 -12.31 -8.67
C MET A 107 5.98 -11.88 -8.79
N LEU A 108 6.32 -11.16 -9.85
CA LEU A 108 7.67 -10.66 -10.12
C LEU A 108 7.81 -9.18 -9.70
N GLY A 109 9.05 -8.75 -9.65
CA GLY A 109 9.41 -7.35 -9.47
C GLY A 109 10.04 -7.04 -8.11
N GLY A 110 10.50 -5.82 -8.01
CA GLY A 110 11.09 -5.21 -6.82
C GLY A 110 10.69 -3.74 -6.71
N ARG A 111 11.25 -3.00 -5.76
CA ARG A 111 10.91 -1.58 -5.52
C ARG A 111 11.15 -0.65 -6.71
N THR A 112 11.94 -1.07 -7.68
CA THR A 112 12.26 -0.34 -8.91
C THR A 112 11.66 -0.98 -10.15
N SER A 113 10.79 -2.01 -10.00
CA SER A 113 10.07 -2.63 -11.12
C SER A 113 9.13 -1.65 -11.80
N HIS A 114 8.71 -1.96 -13.02
CA HIS A 114 7.78 -1.15 -13.79
C HIS A 114 6.47 -0.93 -13.03
N ALA A 115 5.92 -1.97 -12.39
CA ALA A 115 4.74 -1.87 -11.52
C ALA A 115 4.90 -0.81 -10.42
N ALA A 116 6.02 -0.84 -9.69
CA ALA A 116 6.30 0.09 -8.61
C ALA A 116 6.49 1.55 -9.10
N VAL A 117 7.15 1.71 -10.25
CA VAL A 117 7.42 3.03 -10.84
C VAL A 117 6.13 3.69 -11.32
N VAL A 118 5.23 2.92 -11.94
CA VAL A 118 3.94 3.42 -12.46
C VAL A 118 2.92 3.62 -11.32
N ALA A 119 2.86 2.73 -10.34
CA ALA A 119 1.91 2.82 -9.22
C ALA A 119 2.16 4.05 -8.32
N ARG A 120 3.42 4.43 -8.12
CA ARG A 120 3.82 5.49 -7.19
C ARG A 120 3.26 6.88 -7.53
N PRO A 121 3.40 7.40 -8.75
CA PRO A 121 2.80 8.69 -9.12
C PRO A 121 1.28 8.66 -9.15
N MET A 122 0.67 7.49 -9.32
CA MET A 122 -0.78 7.30 -9.26
C MET A 122 -1.31 7.10 -7.83
N ASN A 123 -0.42 7.12 -6.83
CA ASN A 123 -0.74 6.93 -5.42
C ASN A 123 -1.48 5.62 -5.13
N LYS A 124 -1.15 4.55 -5.87
CA LYS A 124 -1.74 3.22 -5.74
C LYS A 124 -0.89 2.35 -4.83
N VAL A 125 -1.55 1.55 -3.99
CA VAL A 125 -0.88 0.52 -3.19
C VAL A 125 -0.26 -0.51 -4.13
N CYS A 126 1.00 -0.87 -3.88
CA CYS A 126 1.69 -1.82 -4.75
C CYS A 126 2.57 -2.78 -3.94
N ILE A 127 2.28 -4.06 -4.11
CA ILE A 127 3.08 -5.17 -3.58
C ILE A 127 3.61 -5.97 -4.77
N VAL A 128 4.91 -6.14 -4.83
CA VAL A 128 5.60 -6.84 -5.92
C VAL A 128 6.45 -7.99 -5.39
N GLY A 129 6.87 -8.90 -6.26
CA GLY A 129 7.73 -10.01 -5.87
C GLY A 129 7.06 -11.00 -4.91
N CYS A 130 5.74 -11.15 -5.00
CA CYS A 130 4.97 -12.14 -4.24
C CYS A 130 5.19 -13.53 -4.85
N ARG A 131 6.24 -14.22 -4.44
CA ARG A 131 6.71 -15.47 -5.05
C ARG A 131 5.72 -16.63 -4.92
N ASP A 132 4.85 -16.57 -3.92
CA ASP A 132 3.82 -17.59 -3.69
C ASP A 132 2.55 -17.33 -4.53
N LEU A 133 2.52 -16.26 -5.34
CA LEU A 133 1.44 -15.98 -6.27
C LEU A 133 1.62 -16.80 -7.55
N VAL A 134 0.62 -17.58 -7.90
CA VAL A 134 0.52 -18.30 -9.18
C VAL A 134 -0.79 -17.93 -9.83
N ILE A 135 -0.74 -17.39 -11.05
CA ILE A 135 -1.93 -17.15 -11.86
C ILE A 135 -2.23 -18.42 -12.64
N GLU A 136 -3.40 -19.00 -12.37
CA GLU A 136 -3.86 -20.24 -12.96
C GLU A 136 -4.73 -19.98 -14.20
N ARG A 137 -4.98 -21.03 -14.95
CA ARG A 137 -6.02 -21.00 -15.97
C ARG A 137 -7.40 -20.90 -15.31
N ASN A 138 -8.45 -20.65 -16.07
CA ASN A 138 -9.84 -20.59 -15.57
C ASN A 138 -10.13 -19.42 -14.59
N ARG A 139 -9.46 -18.27 -14.77
CA ARG A 139 -9.70 -17.07 -13.99
C ARG A 139 -9.55 -17.27 -12.48
N ARG A 140 -8.47 -17.92 -12.10
CA ARG A 140 -8.11 -18.18 -10.71
C ARG A 140 -6.65 -17.80 -10.46
N CYS A 141 -6.35 -17.52 -9.22
CA CYS A 141 -4.97 -17.43 -8.76
C CYS A 141 -4.82 -18.20 -7.46
N ARG A 142 -3.60 -18.65 -7.19
CA ARG A 142 -3.25 -19.25 -5.90
C ARG A 142 -2.21 -18.37 -5.23
N ILE A 143 -2.44 -18.08 -3.94
CA ILE A 143 -1.52 -17.30 -3.11
C ILE A 143 -1.20 -18.14 -1.88
N GLY A 144 0.05 -18.56 -1.76
CA GLY A 144 0.42 -19.57 -0.76
C GLY A 144 -0.35 -20.87 -0.96
N ALA A 145 -1.05 -21.33 0.07
CA ALA A 145 -1.86 -22.54 0.01
C ALA A 145 -3.31 -22.31 -0.46
N GLN A 146 -3.75 -21.05 -0.61
CA GLN A 146 -5.16 -20.73 -0.91
C GLN A 146 -5.39 -20.43 -2.39
N SER A 147 -6.38 -21.09 -3.00
CA SER A 147 -6.86 -20.80 -4.34
C SER A 147 -8.04 -19.83 -4.28
N LEU A 148 -7.95 -18.75 -5.04
CA LEU A 148 -8.91 -17.64 -5.11
C LEU A 148 -9.40 -17.49 -6.55
N ALA A 149 -10.68 -17.16 -6.71
CA ALA A 149 -11.26 -16.84 -8.00
C ALA A 149 -11.14 -15.35 -8.29
N GLU A 150 -11.17 -14.98 -9.56
CA GLU A 150 -11.42 -13.61 -9.94
C GLU A 150 -12.74 -13.12 -9.36
N GLY A 151 -12.76 -11.91 -8.82
CA GLY A 151 -13.90 -11.35 -8.11
C GLY A 151 -13.91 -11.62 -6.60
N ASP A 152 -13.10 -12.57 -6.07
CA ASP A 152 -12.92 -12.74 -4.64
C ASP A 152 -12.24 -11.52 -4.03
N PHE A 153 -12.51 -11.22 -2.76
CA PHE A 153 -11.89 -10.10 -2.06
C PHE A 153 -10.46 -10.43 -1.63
N LEU A 154 -9.61 -9.42 -1.77
CA LEU A 154 -8.23 -9.41 -1.33
C LEU A 154 -7.94 -8.13 -0.56
N SER A 155 -7.12 -8.22 0.48
CA SER A 155 -6.63 -7.08 1.24
C SER A 155 -5.11 -7.03 1.18
N LEU A 156 -4.57 -5.88 0.77
CA LEU A 156 -3.14 -5.62 0.62
C LEU A 156 -2.68 -4.62 1.69
N ASP A 157 -1.65 -4.99 2.45
CA ASP A 157 -0.92 -4.04 3.29
C ASP A 157 0.38 -3.62 2.59
N GLY A 158 0.36 -2.48 1.95
CA GLY A 158 1.53 -1.91 1.28
C GLY A 158 2.60 -1.35 2.23
N HIS A 159 2.39 -1.36 3.54
CA HIS A 159 3.41 -1.01 4.54
C HIS A 159 4.32 -2.20 4.84
N SER A 160 3.74 -3.37 5.08
CA SER A 160 4.45 -4.62 5.41
C SER A 160 4.74 -5.48 4.18
N GLY A 161 3.93 -5.36 3.12
CA GLY A 161 3.94 -6.24 1.96
C GLY A 161 3.06 -7.48 2.14
N ALA A 162 2.26 -7.53 3.20
CA ALA A 162 1.40 -8.67 3.51
C ALA A 162 0.14 -8.68 2.64
N VAL A 163 -0.29 -9.88 2.27
CA VAL A 163 -1.46 -10.15 1.43
C VAL A 163 -2.42 -11.06 2.19
N TYR A 164 -3.68 -10.66 2.29
CA TYR A 164 -4.71 -11.39 3.04
C TYR A 164 -5.92 -11.72 2.16
N ALA A 165 -6.52 -12.89 2.39
CA ALA A 165 -7.79 -13.23 1.77
C ALA A 165 -8.95 -12.48 2.43
N GLY A 166 -9.91 -12.09 1.62
CA GLY A 166 -11.15 -11.47 2.08
C GLY A 166 -11.07 -9.96 2.23
N GLU A 167 -12.20 -9.37 2.57
CA GLU A 167 -12.36 -7.96 2.85
C GLU A 167 -12.08 -7.70 4.33
N LEU A 168 -10.88 -7.21 4.64
CA LEU A 168 -10.51 -6.84 6.00
C LEU A 168 -10.95 -5.40 6.32
N VAL A 169 -11.14 -5.13 7.60
CA VAL A 169 -11.40 -3.77 8.08
C VAL A 169 -10.09 -3.01 8.15
N PHE A 170 -10.12 -1.74 7.82
CA PHE A 170 -8.98 -0.85 8.02
C PHE A 170 -9.31 0.23 9.06
N VAL A 171 -8.28 0.74 9.71
CA VAL A 171 -8.34 1.88 10.63
C VAL A 171 -7.48 3.01 10.07
N VAL A 172 -7.93 4.23 10.31
CA VAL A 172 -7.16 5.43 9.99
C VAL A 172 -6.52 5.92 11.27
N GLU A 173 -5.20 5.83 11.36
CA GLU A 173 -4.43 6.29 12.50
C GLU A 173 -3.84 7.67 12.24
N ARG A 174 -3.87 8.51 13.27
CA ARG A 174 -3.17 9.79 13.30
C ARG A 174 -2.07 9.73 14.35
N PRO A 175 -0.86 10.25 14.07
CA PRO A 175 0.24 10.26 15.03
C PRO A 175 0.04 11.35 16.11
N LEU A 176 -1.06 11.26 16.88
CA LEU A 176 -1.48 12.30 17.81
C LEU A 176 -0.38 12.66 18.82
N GLU A 177 0.36 11.68 19.32
CA GLU A 177 1.47 11.92 20.26
C GLU A 177 2.58 12.75 19.63
N LEU A 178 3.02 12.40 18.41
CA LEU A 178 4.07 13.14 17.70
C LEU A 178 3.59 14.53 17.29
N LEU A 179 2.34 14.63 16.82
CA LEU A 179 1.73 15.92 16.49
C LEU A 179 1.60 16.83 17.72
N SER A 180 1.22 16.29 18.87
CA SER A 180 1.13 17.04 20.12
C SER A 180 2.50 17.58 20.57
N ARG A 181 3.56 16.77 20.43
CA ARG A 181 4.94 17.22 20.69
C ARG A 181 5.35 18.40 19.81
N VAL A 182 5.12 18.27 18.50
CA VAL A 182 5.47 19.37 17.57
C VAL A 182 4.68 20.63 17.85
N LYS A 183 3.41 20.52 18.25
CA LYS A 183 2.61 21.69 18.68
C LYS A 183 3.17 22.38 19.93
N GLN A 184 3.80 21.65 20.84
CA GLN A 184 4.46 22.21 22.02
C GLN A 184 5.78 22.95 21.69
N TRP A 185 6.31 22.79 20.50
CA TRP A 185 7.53 23.46 20.04
C TRP A 185 7.23 24.82 19.38
N GLN A 186 5.98 25.07 19.01
CA GLN A 186 5.49 26.34 18.43
C GLN A 186 5.28 27.40 19.52
#